data_fb8ed2eeceabcdccf7b9e3bd2eaefea5
#
_entry.id   fb8ed2eeceabcdccf7b9e3bd2eaefea5
#
_cell.length_a   1.000
_cell.length_b   1.000
_cell.length_c   1.000
_cell.angle_alpha   90.00
_cell.angle_beta   90.00
_cell.angle_gamma   90.00
#
_symmetry.space_group_name_H-M   'P 1'
#
loop_
_entity.id
_entity.type
_entity.pdbx_description
1 polymer ?
#
loop_
_entity_poly.entity_id
_entity_poly.type
_entity_poly.pdbx_seq_one_letter_code
_entity_poly.pdbx_strand_id
1 'polypeptide(L)'
;KFKNGVLKRRLQKLTKKKIIEIEPFKKIKINEDFSVAIIPQIISNSSNLPDNIEYDLDTSIIIQSNKDKTLFYNNVDTPINLAVLKKINNFVKRDFKKSIDIFCYALGAASEFPQCFLNINREKEKKRIIDESLTEIVKYLKYLKPKIFFPAGGTYAIYGKFFELNKYIAQPKFSQIEAKTNSLKTKVFNLIGGGSISFKGLKYTVTQKMDKKPNNFKFRYISKIKKFNYYYSKKIENI
;
A
#
# COMPACT_ATOMS: atom_id res chain seq x y z
N LYS A 1 20.90 0.09 -7.03
CA LYS A 1 21.84 -0.18 -5.89
C LYS A 1 21.87 1.03 -4.98
N PHE A 2 20.99 1.08 -3.99
CA PHE A 2 21.08 2.09 -2.94
C PHE A 2 22.31 1.79 -2.07
N LYS A 3 23.43 2.39 -2.37
CA LYS A 3 24.58 2.43 -1.46
C LYS A 3 24.65 3.79 -0.77
N ASN A 4 23.64 4.11 0.04
CA ASN A 4 23.75 5.31 0.87
C ASN A 4 24.54 5.00 2.15
N GLY A 5 25.88 4.97 2.01
CA GLY A 5 26.77 4.70 3.13
C GLY A 5 26.68 5.73 4.26
N VAL A 6 26.18 6.94 3.99
CA VAL A 6 25.96 7.97 5.01
C VAL A 6 24.74 7.60 5.87
N LEU A 7 23.63 7.25 5.25
CA LEU A 7 22.42 6.84 5.96
C LEU A 7 22.67 5.56 6.80
N LYS A 8 23.33 4.57 6.21
CA LYS A 8 23.72 3.34 6.91
C LYS A 8 24.52 3.63 8.17
N ARG A 9 25.60 4.44 8.06
CA ARG A 9 26.44 4.82 9.21
C ARG A 9 25.67 5.55 10.28
N ARG A 10 24.79 6.51 9.89
CA ARG A 10 23.94 7.25 10.84
C ARG A 10 22.98 6.31 11.58
N LEU A 11 22.31 5.41 10.87
CA LEU A 11 21.40 4.45 11.46
C LEU A 11 22.13 3.47 12.40
N GLN A 12 23.30 2.97 12.00
CA GLN A 12 24.12 2.11 12.86
C GLN A 12 24.54 2.83 14.15
N LYS A 13 24.95 4.10 14.05
CA LYS A 13 25.33 4.92 15.20
C LYS A 13 24.16 5.17 16.15
N LEU A 14 22.96 5.49 15.59
CA LEU A 14 21.76 5.78 16.38
C LEU A 14 21.17 4.54 17.03
N THR A 15 21.09 3.44 16.31
CA THR A 15 20.42 2.22 16.79
C THR A 15 21.35 1.28 17.52
N LYS A 16 22.66 1.45 17.39
CA LYS A 16 23.70 0.50 17.84
C LYS A 16 23.51 -0.92 17.30
N LYS A 17 22.74 -1.08 16.23
CA LYS A 17 22.43 -2.37 15.60
C LYS A 17 23.14 -2.51 14.26
N LYS A 18 23.45 -3.75 13.89
CA LYS A 18 23.96 -4.07 12.57
C LYS A 18 22.88 -3.79 11.51
N ILE A 19 23.19 -2.96 10.54
CA ILE A 19 22.34 -2.71 9.39
C ILE A 19 22.77 -3.66 8.25
N ILE A 20 21.82 -4.45 7.77
CA ILE A 20 22.03 -5.40 6.67
C ILE A 20 21.44 -4.77 5.40
N GLU A 21 22.27 -4.61 4.39
CA GLU A 21 21.82 -4.22 3.07
C GLU A 21 21.29 -5.44 2.32
N ILE A 22 20.09 -5.34 1.78
CA ILE A 22 19.46 -6.43 1.04
C ILE A 22 19.52 -6.09 -0.45
N GLU A 23 20.11 -6.98 -1.24
CA GLU A 23 20.07 -6.86 -2.69
C GLU A 23 18.65 -7.09 -3.21
N PRO A 24 18.19 -6.29 -4.19
CA PRO A 24 16.90 -6.51 -4.83
C PRO A 24 16.75 -7.93 -5.39
N PHE A 25 15.54 -8.47 -5.29
CA PHE A 25 15.24 -9.82 -5.80
C PHE A 25 16.13 -10.93 -5.21
N LYS A 26 16.57 -10.76 -3.97
CA LYS A 26 17.33 -11.78 -3.25
C LYS A 26 16.58 -12.20 -2.01
N LYS A 27 16.27 -13.49 -1.90
CA LYS A 27 15.71 -14.06 -0.68
C LYS A 27 16.79 -14.14 0.37
N ILE A 28 16.52 -13.59 1.56
CA ILE A 28 17.41 -13.60 2.72
C ILE A 28 16.67 -14.20 3.92
N LYS A 29 17.30 -15.17 4.59
CA LYS A 29 16.82 -15.65 5.88
C LYS A 29 17.19 -14.62 6.94
N ILE A 30 16.21 -14.05 7.62
CA ILE A 30 16.41 -13.07 8.70
C ILE A 30 16.70 -13.80 10.02
N ASN A 31 15.89 -14.82 10.31
CA ASN A 31 16.01 -15.69 11.47
C ASN A 31 15.37 -17.05 11.16
N GLU A 32 15.18 -17.88 12.19
CA GLU A 32 14.54 -19.20 12.03
C GLU A 32 13.07 -19.07 11.59
N ASP A 33 12.39 -17.98 11.96
CA ASP A 33 10.95 -17.81 11.68
C ASP A 33 10.69 -17.19 10.31
N PHE A 34 11.59 -16.31 9.80
CA PHE A 34 11.30 -15.49 8.64
C PHE A 34 12.40 -15.40 7.61
N SER A 35 11.99 -15.45 6.35
CA SER A 35 12.78 -15.04 5.18
C SER A 35 12.11 -13.88 4.47
N VAL A 36 12.90 -12.95 3.91
CA VAL A 36 12.39 -11.76 3.22
C VAL A 36 13.07 -11.56 1.88
N ALA A 37 12.41 -10.79 1.02
CA ALA A 37 13.02 -10.19 -0.17
C ALA A 37 12.47 -8.78 -0.38
N ILE A 38 13.34 -7.88 -0.82
CA ILE A 38 12.95 -6.52 -1.20
C ILE A 38 12.77 -6.47 -2.71
N ILE A 39 11.65 -5.93 -3.15
CA ILE A 39 11.34 -5.71 -4.54
C ILE A 39 11.34 -4.19 -4.78
N PRO A 40 12.32 -3.66 -5.51
CA PRO A 40 12.37 -2.25 -5.84
C PRO A 40 11.25 -1.89 -6.81
N GLN A 41 10.95 -0.62 -6.91
CA GLN A 41 10.10 -0.11 -7.97
C GLN A 41 10.70 -0.49 -9.33
N ILE A 42 9.90 -1.15 -10.15
CA ILE A 42 10.29 -1.53 -11.51
C ILE A 42 9.66 -0.53 -12.46
N ILE A 43 10.49 0.31 -13.02
CA ILE A 43 10.06 1.28 -14.02
C ILE A 43 10.12 0.59 -15.38
N SER A 44 9.00 0.56 -16.08
CA SER A 44 8.87 -0.15 -17.36
C SER A 44 9.64 0.52 -18.50
N ASN A 45 9.97 1.80 -18.39
CA ASN A 45 10.70 2.58 -19.39
C ASN A 45 11.82 3.37 -18.72
N SER A 46 12.97 2.74 -18.55
CA SER A 46 14.16 3.34 -17.93
C SER A 46 14.84 4.42 -18.78
N SER A 47 14.41 4.61 -20.04
CA SER A 47 15.09 5.52 -20.98
C SER A 47 14.87 7.02 -20.74
N ASN A 48 13.91 7.41 -19.86
CA ASN A 48 13.54 8.82 -19.68
C ASN A 48 13.49 9.27 -18.21
N LEU A 49 14.13 8.55 -17.30
CA LEU A 49 14.20 9.02 -15.91
C LEU A 49 15.40 9.96 -15.76
N PRO A 50 15.20 11.15 -15.20
CA PRO A 50 16.31 11.99 -14.77
C PRO A 50 17.19 11.21 -13.80
N ASP A 51 18.51 11.32 -13.93
CA ASP A 51 19.52 10.64 -13.08
C ASP A 51 19.33 10.85 -11.57
N ASN A 52 18.51 11.81 -11.19
CA ASN A 52 18.25 12.20 -9.79
C ASN A 52 17.10 11.43 -9.11
N ILE A 53 16.35 10.58 -9.82
CA ILE A 53 15.23 9.81 -9.23
C ILE A 53 15.69 8.54 -8.49
N GLU A 54 16.96 8.20 -8.52
CA GLU A 54 17.50 7.03 -7.80
C GLU A 54 17.30 7.07 -6.28
N TYR A 55 16.88 8.19 -5.71
CA TYR A 55 16.80 8.41 -4.26
C TYR A 55 15.42 8.23 -3.65
N ASP A 56 14.34 8.22 -4.45
CA ASP A 56 12.94 8.14 -3.99
C ASP A 56 12.20 6.92 -4.53
N LEU A 57 12.92 5.83 -4.77
CA LEU A 57 12.27 4.60 -5.24
C LEU A 57 11.62 3.85 -4.08
N ASP A 58 10.32 3.81 -4.11
CA ASP A 58 9.53 2.97 -3.21
C ASP A 58 9.86 1.50 -3.39
N THR A 59 9.71 0.74 -2.34
CA THR A 59 9.97 -0.69 -2.35
C THR A 59 8.78 -1.46 -1.82
N SER A 60 8.55 -2.63 -2.39
CA SER A 60 7.65 -3.62 -1.82
C SER A 60 8.44 -4.75 -1.16
N ILE A 61 7.78 -5.51 -0.30
CA ILE A 61 8.43 -6.56 0.47
C ILE A 61 7.69 -7.89 0.34
N ILE A 62 8.44 -8.96 0.18
CA ILE A 62 7.95 -10.33 0.30
C ILE A 62 8.46 -10.90 1.62
N ILE A 63 7.56 -11.46 2.41
CA ILE A 63 7.87 -12.10 3.69
C ILE A 63 7.37 -13.52 3.64
N GLN A 64 8.22 -14.48 3.98
CA GLN A 64 7.83 -15.88 4.13
C GLN A 64 8.04 -16.32 5.57
N SER A 65 6.99 -16.86 6.18
CA SER A 65 7.13 -17.64 7.39
C SER A 65 7.89 -18.93 7.08
N ASN A 66 8.98 -19.20 7.79
CA ASN A 66 9.77 -20.41 7.59
C ASN A 66 9.10 -21.65 8.20
N LYS A 67 8.21 -21.46 9.17
CA LYS A 67 7.47 -22.51 9.88
C LYS A 67 6.35 -23.10 9.05
N ASP A 68 5.39 -22.29 8.62
CA ASP A 68 4.20 -22.72 7.88
C ASP A 68 4.28 -22.42 6.38
N LYS A 69 5.40 -21.81 5.96
CA LYS A 69 5.65 -21.41 4.55
C LYS A 69 4.64 -20.42 3.99
N THR A 70 3.86 -19.73 4.82
CA THR A 70 2.96 -18.68 4.36
C THR A 70 3.76 -17.54 3.72
N LEU A 71 3.35 -17.13 2.52
CA LEU A 71 4.01 -16.09 1.75
C LEU A 71 3.13 -14.85 1.64
N PHE A 72 3.62 -13.76 2.19
CA PHE A 72 2.99 -12.44 2.17
C PHE A 72 3.73 -11.51 1.22
N TYR A 73 3.02 -10.94 0.27
CA TYR A 73 3.49 -9.86 -0.59
C TYR A 73 2.81 -8.57 -0.20
N ASN A 74 3.57 -7.63 0.33
CA ASN A 74 3.12 -6.29 0.71
C ASN A 74 3.64 -5.26 -0.29
N ASN A 75 2.70 -4.63 -0.99
CA ASN A 75 2.97 -3.55 -1.91
C ASN A 75 1.99 -2.39 -1.64
N VAL A 76 2.42 -1.43 -0.83
CA VAL A 76 1.58 -0.29 -0.45
C VAL A 76 1.79 0.89 -1.39
N ASP A 77 3.03 1.22 -1.73
CA ASP A 77 3.35 2.46 -2.46
C ASP A 77 3.94 2.26 -3.85
N THR A 78 4.45 1.06 -4.15
CA THR A 78 5.14 0.81 -5.41
C THR A 78 4.15 0.59 -6.55
N PRO A 79 4.14 1.40 -7.61
CA PRO A 79 3.30 1.17 -8.79
C PRO A 79 3.61 -0.19 -9.44
N ILE A 80 2.57 -0.93 -9.76
CA ILE A 80 2.69 -2.21 -10.46
C ILE A 80 1.74 -2.26 -11.66
N ASN A 81 2.10 -3.11 -12.61
CA ASN A 81 1.24 -3.54 -13.70
C ASN A 81 1.40 -5.05 -13.90
N LEU A 82 0.67 -5.63 -14.83
CA LEU A 82 0.74 -7.08 -15.06
C LEU A 82 2.14 -7.58 -15.47
N ALA A 83 2.93 -6.77 -16.20
CA ALA A 83 4.28 -7.14 -16.60
C ALA A 83 5.21 -7.20 -15.38
N VAL A 84 5.11 -6.21 -14.49
CA VAL A 84 5.83 -6.19 -13.21
C VAL A 84 5.41 -7.35 -12.32
N LEU A 85 4.10 -7.61 -12.20
CA LEU A 85 3.59 -8.75 -11.43
C LEU A 85 4.08 -10.09 -11.97
N LYS A 86 4.21 -10.25 -13.29
CA LYS A 86 4.79 -11.46 -13.91
C LYS A 86 6.24 -11.66 -13.46
N LYS A 87 7.07 -10.60 -13.47
CA LYS A 87 8.47 -10.66 -12.99
C LYS A 87 8.53 -11.06 -11.52
N ILE A 88 7.70 -10.42 -10.67
CA ILE A 88 7.63 -10.73 -9.23
C ILE A 88 7.18 -12.17 -8.98
N ASN A 89 6.13 -12.62 -9.66
CA ASN A 89 5.60 -13.97 -9.50
C ASN A 89 6.61 -15.04 -9.95
N ASN A 90 7.35 -14.79 -11.03
CA ASN A 90 8.41 -15.69 -11.49
C ASN A 90 9.55 -15.76 -10.46
N PHE A 91 9.98 -14.62 -9.90
CA PHE A 91 10.93 -14.59 -8.81
C PHE A 91 10.45 -15.39 -7.60
N VAL A 92 9.20 -15.15 -7.16
CA VAL A 92 8.60 -15.86 -6.03
C VAL A 92 8.60 -17.38 -6.27
N LYS A 93 8.17 -17.81 -7.44
CA LYS A 93 8.15 -19.25 -7.78
C LYS A 93 9.53 -19.88 -7.81
N ARG A 94 10.55 -19.15 -8.31
CA ARG A 94 11.92 -19.63 -8.40
C ARG A 94 12.59 -19.71 -7.01
N ASP A 95 12.50 -18.65 -6.20
CA ASP A 95 13.30 -18.50 -4.98
C ASP A 95 12.57 -18.94 -3.71
N PHE A 96 11.26 -18.81 -3.68
CA PHE A 96 10.44 -19.24 -2.54
C PHE A 96 9.76 -20.58 -2.76
N LYS A 97 9.80 -21.11 -4.00
CA LYS A 97 9.19 -22.40 -4.41
C LYS A 97 7.69 -22.49 -4.08
N LYS A 98 6.99 -21.35 -4.14
CA LYS A 98 5.59 -21.23 -3.74
C LYS A 98 4.88 -20.10 -4.53
N SER A 99 3.55 -20.01 -4.38
CA SER A 99 2.75 -18.88 -4.81
C SER A 99 2.48 -17.93 -3.65
N ILE A 100 2.10 -16.69 -3.94
CA ILE A 100 1.70 -15.69 -2.95
C ILE A 100 0.41 -16.14 -2.28
N ASP A 101 0.41 -16.30 -0.95
CA ASP A 101 -0.78 -16.64 -0.16
C ASP A 101 -1.58 -15.41 0.24
N ILE A 102 -0.88 -14.35 0.62
CA ILE A 102 -1.48 -13.09 1.06
C ILE A 102 -0.95 -11.97 0.18
N PHE A 103 -1.84 -11.19 -0.37
CA PHE A 103 -1.51 -9.98 -1.13
C PHE A 103 -2.09 -8.76 -0.46
N CYS A 104 -1.25 -7.77 -0.22
CA CYS A 104 -1.62 -6.45 0.27
C CYS A 104 -1.22 -5.42 -0.78
N TYR A 105 -2.17 -4.56 -1.17
CA TYR A 105 -1.94 -3.56 -2.21
C TYR A 105 -2.73 -2.29 -1.91
N ALA A 106 -2.11 -1.14 -2.14
CA ALA A 106 -2.79 0.14 -2.03
C ALA A 106 -3.77 0.33 -3.18
N LEU A 107 -5.01 0.66 -2.86
CA LEU A 107 -6.04 0.98 -3.83
C LEU A 107 -6.43 2.45 -3.73
N GLY A 108 -6.32 3.14 -4.85
CA GLY A 108 -6.53 4.58 -4.94
C GLY A 108 -5.24 5.37 -4.66
N ALA A 109 -5.15 6.54 -5.25
CA ALA A 109 -3.99 7.39 -5.13
C ALA A 109 -4.09 8.27 -3.88
N ALA A 110 -3.05 8.30 -3.07
CA ALA A 110 -2.80 9.37 -2.11
C ALA A 110 -2.26 10.60 -2.88
N SER A 111 -3.07 11.16 -3.76
CA SER A 111 -2.72 12.22 -4.70
C SER A 111 -3.67 13.39 -4.53
N GLU A 112 -3.21 14.59 -4.80
CA GLU A 112 -4.01 15.80 -4.88
C GLU A 112 -4.96 15.84 -6.09
N PHE A 113 -4.78 14.96 -7.07
CA PHE A 113 -5.70 14.81 -8.21
C PHE A 113 -6.81 13.79 -7.89
N PRO A 114 -8.06 14.08 -8.22
CA PRO A 114 -8.60 15.25 -8.94
C PRO A 114 -9.05 16.39 -8.01
N GLN A 115 -9.04 16.20 -6.68
CA GLN A 115 -9.73 17.08 -5.74
C GLN A 115 -9.17 18.50 -5.68
N CYS A 116 -7.86 18.68 -5.85
CA CYS A 116 -7.21 20.00 -5.75
C CYS A 116 -7.06 20.72 -7.10
N PHE A 117 -7.46 20.08 -8.19
CA PHE A 117 -7.31 20.67 -9.53
C PHE A 117 -8.51 21.49 -9.92
N LEU A 118 -8.25 22.67 -10.52
CA LEU A 118 -9.26 23.55 -11.11
C LEU A 118 -9.50 23.17 -12.58
N ASN A 119 -10.62 23.64 -13.14
CA ASN A 119 -10.96 23.49 -14.56
C ASN A 119 -11.08 22.04 -15.07
N ILE A 120 -11.42 21.13 -14.17
CA ILE A 120 -11.72 19.72 -14.49
C ILE A 120 -13.07 19.30 -13.91
N ASN A 121 -13.69 18.32 -14.50
CA ASN A 121 -14.85 17.66 -13.90
C ASN A 121 -14.40 16.65 -12.85
N ARG A 122 -14.25 17.11 -11.61
CA ARG A 122 -13.75 16.32 -10.47
C ARG A 122 -14.54 15.04 -10.21
N GLU A 123 -15.87 15.07 -10.35
CA GLU A 123 -16.71 13.87 -10.16
C GLU A 123 -16.46 12.83 -11.26
N LYS A 124 -16.33 13.25 -12.50
CA LYS A 124 -16.01 12.37 -13.62
C LYS A 124 -14.63 11.71 -13.43
N GLU A 125 -13.62 12.51 -13.07
CA GLU A 125 -12.27 12.01 -12.85
C GLU A 125 -12.17 11.08 -11.64
N LYS A 126 -12.83 11.41 -10.53
CA LYS A 126 -12.95 10.55 -9.38
C LYS A 126 -13.54 9.19 -9.75
N LYS A 127 -14.66 9.19 -10.49
CA LYS A 127 -15.30 7.95 -10.94
C LYS A 127 -14.36 7.14 -11.83
N ARG A 128 -13.71 7.77 -12.80
CA ARG A 128 -12.76 7.12 -13.70
C ARG A 128 -11.63 6.42 -12.92
N ILE A 129 -10.98 7.13 -11.98
CA ILE A 129 -9.87 6.58 -11.17
C ILE A 129 -10.33 5.40 -10.33
N ILE A 130 -11.51 5.51 -9.71
CA ILE A 130 -12.08 4.41 -8.91
C ILE A 130 -12.34 3.18 -9.80
N ASP A 131 -12.97 3.36 -10.96
CA ASP A 131 -13.30 2.27 -11.87
C ASP A 131 -12.04 1.60 -12.45
N GLU A 132 -11.01 2.38 -12.77
CA GLU A 132 -9.70 1.88 -13.21
C GLU A 132 -9.03 1.07 -12.11
N SER A 133 -8.94 1.61 -10.89
CA SER A 133 -8.34 0.93 -9.73
C SER A 133 -9.04 -0.40 -9.43
N LEU A 134 -10.37 -0.42 -9.48
CA LEU A 134 -11.17 -1.64 -9.27
C LEU A 134 -10.96 -2.67 -10.40
N THR A 135 -10.80 -2.20 -11.62
CA THR A 135 -10.54 -3.07 -12.77
C THR A 135 -9.14 -3.68 -12.70
N GLU A 136 -8.16 -2.89 -12.32
CA GLU A 136 -6.78 -3.35 -12.16
C GLU A 136 -6.64 -4.38 -11.05
N ILE A 137 -7.22 -4.15 -9.87
CA ILE A 137 -7.12 -5.11 -8.79
C ILE A 137 -7.73 -6.46 -9.15
N VAL A 138 -8.85 -6.48 -9.88
CA VAL A 138 -9.43 -7.73 -10.38
C VAL A 138 -8.46 -8.47 -11.31
N LYS A 139 -7.76 -7.76 -12.20
CA LYS A 139 -6.73 -8.36 -13.08
C LYS A 139 -5.58 -8.95 -12.26
N TYR A 140 -5.11 -8.23 -11.23
CA TYR A 140 -4.02 -8.68 -10.37
C TYR A 140 -4.41 -9.93 -9.56
N LEU A 141 -5.61 -9.91 -8.96
CA LEU A 141 -6.11 -11.05 -8.19
C LEU A 141 -6.36 -12.30 -9.06
N LYS A 142 -6.89 -12.13 -10.28
CA LYS A 142 -7.04 -13.22 -11.24
C LYS A 142 -5.69 -13.82 -11.64
N TYR A 143 -4.66 -13.01 -11.74
CA TYR A 143 -3.32 -13.47 -12.11
C TYR A 143 -2.57 -14.14 -10.94
N LEU A 144 -2.49 -13.47 -9.78
CA LEU A 144 -1.77 -13.98 -8.61
C LEU A 144 -2.50 -15.11 -7.89
N LYS A 145 -3.83 -15.07 -7.88
CA LYS A 145 -4.74 -16.02 -7.20
C LYS A 145 -4.36 -16.21 -5.71
N PRO A 146 -4.13 -15.13 -4.95
CA PRO A 146 -3.81 -15.27 -3.55
C PRO A 146 -5.02 -15.82 -2.79
N LYS A 147 -4.79 -16.46 -1.64
CA LYS A 147 -5.87 -16.91 -0.75
C LYS A 147 -6.59 -15.72 -0.12
N ILE A 148 -5.78 -14.73 0.27
CA ILE A 148 -6.24 -13.52 0.98
C ILE A 148 -5.72 -12.29 0.26
N PHE A 149 -6.61 -11.32 0.14
CA PHE A 149 -6.29 -9.96 -0.25
C PHE A 149 -6.81 -8.99 0.80
N PHE A 150 -6.04 -7.98 1.14
CA PHE A 150 -6.54 -6.82 1.85
C PHE A 150 -5.98 -5.53 1.27
N PRO A 151 -6.88 -4.54 1.04
CA PRO A 151 -6.47 -3.24 0.57
C PRO A 151 -5.69 -2.52 1.68
N ALA A 152 -4.62 -1.87 1.31
CA ALA A 152 -3.79 -1.06 2.18
C ALA A 152 -3.74 0.40 1.70
N GLY A 153 -2.92 1.21 2.35
CA GLY A 153 -2.68 2.59 1.97
C GLY A 153 -3.57 3.60 2.65
N GLY A 154 -4.58 3.14 3.39
CA GLY A 154 -5.47 4.02 4.18
C GLY A 154 -6.14 5.13 3.38
N THR A 155 -6.95 5.91 4.05
CA THR A 155 -7.54 7.14 3.52
C THR A 155 -6.84 8.34 4.13
N TYR A 156 -6.67 9.40 3.37
CA TYR A 156 -6.29 10.70 3.90
C TYR A 156 -7.52 11.61 3.98
N ALA A 157 -7.40 12.70 4.71
CA ALA A 157 -8.43 13.71 4.81
C ALA A 157 -7.83 15.11 4.66
N ILE A 158 -8.53 15.93 3.91
CA ILE A 158 -8.21 17.35 3.74
C ILE A 158 -8.86 18.12 4.88
N TYR A 159 -8.12 18.98 5.51
CA TYR A 159 -8.51 19.71 6.73
C TYR A 159 -8.84 21.18 6.43
N GLY A 160 -9.47 21.83 7.40
CA GLY A 160 -9.70 23.28 7.42
C GLY A 160 -10.54 23.77 6.23
N LYS A 161 -10.17 24.91 5.67
CA LYS A 161 -10.92 25.59 4.60
C LYS A 161 -11.15 24.74 3.34
N PHE A 162 -10.31 23.74 3.12
CA PHE A 162 -10.43 22.84 1.97
C PHE A 162 -11.16 21.54 2.27
N PHE A 163 -11.77 21.40 3.44
CA PHE A 163 -12.46 20.17 3.86
C PHE A 163 -13.48 19.65 2.82
N GLU A 164 -14.18 20.54 2.13
CA GLU A 164 -15.18 20.16 1.13
C GLU A 164 -14.60 19.42 -0.08
N LEU A 165 -13.29 19.49 -0.30
CA LEU A 165 -12.61 18.74 -1.35
C LEU A 165 -12.56 17.24 -1.08
N ASN A 166 -12.76 16.81 0.18
CA ASN A 166 -12.79 15.38 0.55
C ASN A 166 -13.81 14.57 -0.24
N LYS A 167 -14.89 15.18 -0.70
CA LYS A 167 -15.91 14.52 -1.53
C LYS A 167 -15.39 14.04 -2.88
N TYR A 168 -14.28 14.64 -3.35
CA TYR A 168 -13.67 14.32 -4.65
C TYR A 168 -12.47 13.37 -4.54
N ILE A 169 -12.09 12.93 -3.33
CA ILE A 169 -11.00 11.96 -3.16
C ILE A 169 -11.35 10.67 -3.91
N ALA A 170 -10.48 10.28 -4.83
CA ALA A 170 -10.68 9.15 -5.72
C ALA A 170 -10.17 7.85 -5.10
N GLN A 171 -10.84 7.39 -4.05
CA GLN A 171 -10.51 6.14 -3.37
C GLN A 171 -11.72 5.21 -3.35
N PRO A 172 -11.58 3.94 -3.79
CA PRO A 172 -12.64 2.96 -3.69
C PRO A 172 -13.06 2.70 -2.25
N LYS A 173 -14.36 2.61 -2.00
CA LYS A 173 -14.87 2.10 -0.72
C LYS A 173 -14.67 0.59 -0.66
N PHE A 174 -14.49 0.05 0.55
CA PHE A 174 -14.33 -1.39 0.73
C PHE A 174 -15.48 -2.20 0.11
N SER A 175 -16.72 -1.75 0.26
CA SER A 175 -17.89 -2.39 -0.36
C SER A 175 -17.83 -2.45 -1.89
N GLN A 176 -17.20 -1.49 -2.55
CA GLN A 176 -17.00 -1.52 -4.01
C GLN A 176 -15.92 -2.55 -4.40
N ILE A 177 -14.86 -2.67 -3.59
CA ILE A 177 -13.82 -3.68 -3.77
C ILE A 177 -14.43 -5.07 -3.61
N GLU A 178 -15.16 -5.28 -2.52
CA GLU A 178 -15.84 -6.54 -2.21
C GLU A 178 -16.80 -6.95 -3.33
N ALA A 179 -17.68 -6.03 -3.77
CA ALA A 179 -18.61 -6.29 -4.88
C ALA A 179 -17.91 -6.66 -6.18
N LYS A 180 -16.77 -6.01 -6.51
CA LYS A 180 -16.01 -6.28 -7.74
C LYS A 180 -15.24 -7.61 -7.70
N THR A 181 -14.90 -8.08 -6.51
CA THR A 181 -14.06 -9.27 -6.30
C THR A 181 -14.84 -10.51 -5.85
N ASN A 182 -16.15 -10.40 -5.60
CA ASN A 182 -16.98 -11.47 -5.04
C ASN A 182 -16.99 -12.78 -5.85
N SER A 183 -16.79 -12.71 -7.17
CA SER A 183 -16.70 -13.89 -8.06
C SER A 183 -15.34 -14.60 -8.00
N LEU A 184 -14.34 -14.02 -7.30
CA LEU A 184 -13.01 -14.59 -7.20
C LEU A 184 -12.92 -15.56 -6.02
N LYS A 185 -12.01 -16.55 -6.12
CA LYS A 185 -11.71 -17.46 -5.01
C LYS A 185 -10.92 -16.80 -3.88
N THR A 186 -10.33 -15.64 -4.13
CA THR A 186 -9.60 -14.84 -3.14
C THR A 186 -10.55 -14.26 -2.11
N LYS A 187 -10.26 -14.45 -0.83
CA LYS A 187 -11.00 -13.82 0.26
C LYS A 187 -10.48 -12.39 0.48
N VAL A 188 -11.40 -11.44 0.54
CA VAL A 188 -11.06 -10.02 0.70
C VAL A 188 -11.43 -9.57 2.09
N PHE A 189 -10.50 -8.91 2.79
CA PHE A 189 -10.70 -8.44 4.15
C PHE A 189 -10.34 -6.96 4.28
N ASN A 190 -11.16 -6.24 5.02
CA ASN A 190 -10.83 -4.90 5.47
C ASN A 190 -10.19 -4.98 6.87
N LEU A 191 -8.87 -5.09 6.93
CA LEU A 191 -8.17 -5.08 8.21
C LEU A 191 -8.10 -3.67 8.78
N ILE A 192 -8.97 -3.40 9.73
CA ILE A 192 -8.93 -2.16 10.51
C ILE A 192 -7.77 -2.25 11.51
N GLY A 193 -7.21 -1.11 11.91
CA GLY A 193 -6.09 -1.04 12.84
C GLY A 193 -6.32 -1.92 14.09
N GLY A 194 -5.37 -2.82 14.34
CA GLY A 194 -5.46 -3.84 15.39
C GLY A 194 -6.14 -5.15 14.98
N GLY A 195 -6.63 -5.28 13.73
CA GLY A 195 -7.04 -6.55 13.16
C GLY A 195 -5.84 -7.45 12.89
N SER A 196 -6.05 -8.77 12.92
CA SER A 196 -5.02 -9.77 12.66
C SER A 196 -5.53 -10.92 11.80
N ILE A 197 -4.62 -11.53 11.05
CA ILE A 197 -4.86 -12.77 10.33
C ILE A 197 -3.87 -13.79 10.88
N SER A 198 -4.38 -14.89 11.45
CA SER A 198 -3.57 -15.99 11.97
C SER A 198 -3.71 -17.21 11.08
N PHE A 199 -2.60 -17.86 10.78
CA PHE A 199 -2.55 -19.09 9.98
C PHE A 199 -2.21 -20.29 10.86
N LYS A 200 -2.92 -21.40 10.63
CA LYS A 200 -2.58 -22.71 11.19
C LYS A 200 -2.62 -23.72 10.03
N GLY A 201 -1.47 -23.97 9.43
CA GLY A 201 -1.36 -24.73 8.19
C GLY A 201 -2.10 -24.06 7.03
N LEU A 202 -3.05 -24.76 6.41
CA LEU A 202 -3.89 -24.22 5.31
C LEU A 202 -5.10 -23.40 5.79
N LYS A 203 -5.44 -23.49 7.07
CA LYS A 203 -6.56 -22.76 7.68
C LYS A 203 -6.09 -21.39 8.15
N TYR A 204 -6.98 -20.43 8.11
CA TYR A 204 -6.72 -19.08 8.65
C TYR A 204 -7.91 -18.58 9.46
N THR A 205 -7.63 -17.72 10.42
CA THR A 205 -8.62 -17.02 11.23
C THR A 205 -8.36 -15.53 11.12
N VAL A 206 -9.40 -14.76 10.86
CA VAL A 206 -9.36 -13.29 10.84
C VAL A 206 -10.01 -12.77 12.09
N THR A 207 -9.29 -11.98 12.86
CA THR A 207 -9.81 -11.29 14.04
C THR A 207 -9.80 -9.79 13.76
N GLN A 208 -10.99 -9.20 13.78
CA GLN A 208 -11.14 -7.74 13.71
C GLN A 208 -11.33 -7.22 15.12
N LYS A 209 -10.44 -6.34 15.58
CA LYS A 209 -10.76 -5.54 16.77
C LYS A 209 -11.76 -4.48 16.32
N MET A 210 -13.02 -4.69 16.64
CA MET A 210 -14.00 -3.63 16.52
C MET A 210 -13.67 -2.58 17.59
N ASP A 211 -13.06 -1.47 17.16
CA ASP A 211 -12.98 -0.28 18.00
C ASP A 211 -14.40 0.09 18.41
N LYS A 212 -14.73 -0.07 19.68
CA LYS A 212 -15.97 0.45 20.28
C LYS A 212 -15.86 1.98 20.34
N LYS A 213 -15.75 2.63 19.17
CA LYS A 213 -15.75 4.09 19.11
C LYS A 213 -17.14 4.58 19.45
N PRO A 214 -17.28 5.59 20.32
CA PRO A 214 -18.57 6.18 20.64
C PRO A 214 -19.31 6.57 19.36
N ASN A 215 -20.62 6.37 19.30
CA ASN A 215 -21.45 6.67 18.12
C ASN A 215 -21.26 8.09 17.56
N ASN A 216 -20.82 9.03 18.39
CA ASN A 216 -20.55 10.41 18.00
C ASN A 216 -19.08 10.69 17.61
N PHE A 217 -18.19 9.66 17.60
CA PHE A 217 -16.78 9.85 17.28
C PHE A 217 -16.58 10.45 15.87
N LYS A 218 -17.27 9.92 14.88
CA LYS A 218 -17.23 10.41 13.50
C LYS A 218 -17.61 11.88 13.41
N PHE A 219 -18.67 12.29 14.09
CA PHE A 219 -19.14 13.67 14.12
C PHE A 219 -18.13 14.60 14.79
N ARG A 220 -17.61 14.23 15.96
CA ARG A 220 -16.58 15.01 16.67
C ARG A 220 -15.28 15.14 15.86
N TYR A 221 -14.87 14.07 15.20
CA TYR A 221 -13.70 14.07 14.36
C TYR A 221 -13.86 14.99 13.15
N ILE A 222 -14.99 14.91 12.44
CA ILE A 222 -15.31 15.80 11.32
C ILE A 222 -15.34 17.26 11.75
N SER A 223 -15.96 17.56 12.89
CA SER A 223 -16.00 18.93 13.42
C SER A 223 -14.60 19.48 13.70
N LYS A 224 -13.70 18.69 14.28
CA LYS A 224 -12.30 19.07 14.50
C LYS A 224 -11.54 19.31 13.20
N ILE A 225 -11.71 18.43 12.23
CA ILE A 225 -11.07 18.55 10.91
C ILE A 225 -11.51 19.83 10.20
N LYS A 226 -12.81 20.14 10.20
CA LYS A 226 -13.34 21.37 9.58
C LYS A 226 -12.80 22.66 10.21
N LYS A 227 -12.60 22.66 11.53
CA LYS A 227 -12.13 23.82 12.29
C LYS A 227 -10.61 23.96 12.35
N PHE A 228 -9.87 23.04 11.70
CA PHE A 228 -8.42 23.07 11.71
C PHE A 228 -7.90 24.29 10.94
N ASN A 229 -7.04 25.09 11.60
CA ASN A 229 -6.34 26.21 10.98
C ASN A 229 -4.91 25.80 10.64
N TYR A 230 -4.49 26.03 9.41
CA TYR A 230 -3.12 25.77 9.01
C TYR A 230 -2.19 26.83 9.62
N TYR A 231 -1.11 26.39 10.25
CA TYR A 231 -0.13 27.28 10.88
C TYR A 231 0.46 28.30 9.89
N TYR A 232 0.58 27.91 8.61
CA TYR A 232 1.16 28.76 7.55
C TYR A 232 0.14 29.64 6.80
N SER A 233 -1.14 29.51 7.06
CA SER A 233 -2.15 30.28 6.34
C SER A 233 -2.03 31.80 6.55
N LYS A 234 -1.46 32.25 7.66
CA LYS A 234 -1.20 33.68 7.94
C LYS A 234 0.05 34.24 7.24
N LYS A 235 1.00 33.39 6.80
CA LYS A 235 2.23 33.84 6.12
C LYS A 235 2.08 33.94 4.61
N ILE A 236 1.14 33.20 4.01
CA ILE A 236 0.94 33.17 2.56
C ILE A 236 0.09 34.35 2.07
N GLU A 237 -0.70 34.96 2.96
CA GLU A 237 -1.52 36.14 2.62
C GLU A 237 -0.70 37.46 2.50
N ASN A 238 0.60 37.43 2.83
CA ASN A 238 1.52 38.58 2.80
C ASN A 238 2.68 38.39 1.79
N ILE A 239 2.56 37.47 0.81
CA ILE A 239 3.42 37.33 -0.36
C ILE A 239 2.59 37.62 -1.61
#